data_13f4d4bafd683ac7d05114fc1debd3b3
#
_entry.id   13f4d4bafd683ac7d05114fc1debd3b3
#
_cell.length_a   1.000
_cell.length_b   1.000
_cell.length_c   1.000
_cell.angle_alpha   90.00
_cell.angle_beta   90.00
_cell.angle_gamma   90.00
#
_symmetry.space_group_name_H-M   'P 1'
#
loop_
_entity.id
_entity.type
_entity.pdbx_description
1 polymer ?
#
loop_
_entity_poly.entity_id
_entity_poly.type
_entity_poly.pdbx_seq_one_letter_code
_entity_poly.pdbx_strand_id
1 'polypeptide(L)' 'MRDPNRIDEFCAHLAEMWHNVPDWRFGQFIYNVISEVSNQTHMAPFYIEDDMMLREMKNYFKENEDE' A
#
# COMPACT_ATOMS: atom_id res chain seq x y z
N MET A 1 20.04 5.55 10.19
CA MET A 1 19.39 6.26 9.08
C MET A 1 18.94 5.26 8.04
N ARG A 2 17.75 5.44 7.50
CA ARG A 2 17.23 4.51 6.51
C ARG A 2 17.83 4.76 5.15
N ASP A 3 18.02 3.66 4.40
CA ASP A 3 18.58 3.73 3.05
C ASP A 3 17.55 4.38 2.11
N PRO A 4 17.90 5.51 1.47
CA PRO A 4 16.94 6.16 0.57
C PRO A 4 16.62 5.34 -0.69
N ASN A 5 17.43 4.35 -1.02
CA ASN A 5 17.15 3.50 -2.17
C ASN A 5 15.88 2.69 -1.98
N ARG A 6 15.43 2.49 -0.75
CA ARG A 6 14.19 1.78 -0.48
C ARG A 6 12.98 2.50 -1.07
N ILE A 7 13.09 3.81 -1.25
CA ILE A 7 11.97 4.61 -1.75
C ILE A 7 11.62 4.23 -3.17
N ASP A 8 12.62 4.08 -4.03
CA ASP A 8 12.38 3.72 -5.42
C ASP A 8 11.72 2.35 -5.54
N GLU A 9 12.20 1.39 -4.76
CA GLU A 9 11.61 0.06 -4.76
C GLU A 9 10.17 0.09 -4.27
N PHE A 10 9.93 0.82 -3.20
CA PHE A 10 8.57 0.93 -2.65
C PHE A 10 7.63 1.56 -3.68
N CYS A 11 8.09 2.62 -4.34
CA CYS A 11 7.26 3.30 -5.33
C CYS A 11 7.00 2.44 -6.54
N ALA A 12 7.92 1.56 -6.91
CA ALA A 12 7.71 0.62 -8.00
C ALA A 12 6.56 -0.33 -7.65
N HIS A 13 6.50 -0.79 -6.40
CA HIS A 13 5.40 -1.64 -5.96
C HIS A 13 4.07 -0.88 -5.93
N LEU A 14 4.11 0.39 -5.52
CA LEU A 14 2.91 1.22 -5.56
C LEU A 14 2.37 1.33 -6.98
N ALA A 15 3.27 1.54 -7.94
CA ALA A 15 2.86 1.66 -9.33
C ALA A 15 2.18 0.38 -9.81
N GLU A 16 2.74 -0.76 -9.47
CA GLU A 16 2.14 -2.05 -9.84
C GLU A 16 0.73 -2.18 -9.27
N MET A 17 0.58 -1.83 -8.01
CA MET A 17 -0.73 -1.95 -7.35
C MET A 17 -1.75 -0.99 -7.94
N TRP A 18 -1.34 0.23 -8.23
CA TRP A 18 -2.24 1.22 -8.81
C TRP A 18 -2.68 0.81 -10.21
N HIS A 19 -1.83 0.10 -10.94
CA HIS A 19 -2.20 -0.40 -12.26
C HIS A 19 -3.33 -1.43 -12.21
N ASN A 20 -3.57 -2.03 -11.06
CA ASN A 20 -4.71 -2.94 -10.89
C ASN A 20 -6.03 -2.17 -10.82
N VAL A 21 -5.98 -0.91 -10.47
CA VAL A 21 -7.17 -0.06 -10.36
C VAL A 21 -6.89 1.28 -11.03
N PRO A 22 -6.63 1.26 -12.35
CA PRO A 22 -6.12 2.46 -13.02
C PRO A 22 -7.12 3.61 -13.08
N ASP A 23 -8.40 3.34 -12.88
CA ASP A 23 -9.43 4.38 -12.90
C ASP A 23 -9.51 5.11 -11.57
N TRP A 24 -8.89 4.62 -10.54
CA TRP A 24 -8.87 5.32 -9.26
C TRP A 24 -7.93 6.51 -9.33
N ARG A 25 -8.38 7.65 -8.82
CA ARG A 25 -7.50 8.78 -8.65
C ARG A 25 -6.51 8.47 -7.53
N PHE A 26 -5.38 9.16 -7.54
CA PHE A 26 -4.35 8.91 -6.54
C PHE A 26 -4.90 8.97 -5.12
N GLY A 27 -5.70 10.00 -4.82
CA GLY A 27 -6.27 10.14 -3.48
C GLY A 27 -7.16 8.97 -3.10
N GLN A 28 -7.95 8.47 -4.05
CA GLN A 28 -8.79 7.30 -3.80
C GLN A 28 -7.94 6.06 -3.51
N PHE A 29 -6.91 5.87 -4.34
CA PHE A 29 -6.01 4.74 -4.17
C PHE A 29 -5.35 4.77 -2.79
N ILE A 30 -4.75 5.89 -2.43
CA ILE A 30 -4.05 6.00 -1.16
C ILE A 30 -5.01 5.88 0.02
N TYR A 31 -6.12 6.60 -0.04
CA TYR A 31 -7.06 6.58 1.08
C TYR A 31 -7.64 5.19 1.32
N ASN A 32 -8.09 4.55 0.25
CA ASN A 32 -8.72 3.23 0.39
C ASN A 32 -7.75 2.19 0.89
N VAL A 33 -6.56 2.17 0.33
CA VAL A 33 -5.59 1.14 0.67
C VAL A 33 -5.00 1.38 2.06
N ILE A 34 -4.60 2.60 2.35
CA ILE A 34 -3.99 2.92 3.63
C ILE A 34 -4.99 2.77 4.78
N SER A 35 -6.26 3.14 4.53
CA SER A 35 -7.30 2.98 5.56
C SER A 35 -7.49 1.51 5.90
N GLU A 36 -7.48 0.66 4.87
CA GLU A 36 -7.65 -0.77 5.11
C GLU A 36 -6.46 -1.35 5.87
N VAL A 37 -5.24 -0.95 5.51
CA VAL A 37 -4.05 -1.42 6.23
C VAL A 37 -4.11 -0.99 7.68
N SER A 38 -4.53 0.25 7.93
CA SER A 38 -4.66 0.76 9.29
C SER A 38 -5.67 -0.07 10.08
N ASN A 39 -6.80 -0.42 9.46
CA ASN A 39 -7.82 -1.25 10.10
C ASN A 39 -7.29 -2.65 10.42
N GLN A 40 -6.57 -3.25 9.49
CA GLN A 40 -6.07 -4.61 9.68
C GLN A 40 -4.99 -4.69 10.73
N THR A 41 -4.13 -3.69 10.80
CA THR A 41 -3.01 -3.69 11.73
C THR A 41 -3.34 -3.06 13.08
N HIS A 42 -4.45 -2.34 13.17
CA HIS A 42 -4.82 -1.56 14.36
C HIS A 42 -3.76 -0.53 14.70
N MET A 43 -3.05 -0.03 13.68
CA MET A 43 -2.00 0.97 13.85
C MET A 43 -2.29 2.17 12.97
N ALA A 44 -1.98 3.37 13.48
CA ALA A 44 -2.02 4.56 12.65
C ALA A 44 -0.96 4.44 11.54
N PRO A 45 -1.28 4.86 10.31
CA PRO A 45 -0.33 4.72 9.21
C PRO A 45 1.03 5.34 9.48
N PHE A 46 1.06 6.39 10.28
CA PHE A 46 2.29 7.08 10.63
C PHE A 46 3.31 6.13 11.28
N TYR A 47 2.83 5.14 12.01
CA TYR A 47 3.70 4.25 12.79
C TYR A 47 3.95 2.90 12.12
N ILE A 48 3.36 2.65 10.97
CA ILE A 48 3.54 1.36 10.29
C ILE A 48 4.86 1.38 9.52
N GLU A 49 5.71 0.39 9.78
CA GLU A 49 6.98 0.28 9.08
C GLU A 49 6.75 -0.08 7.61
N ASP A 50 7.70 0.33 6.75
CA ASP A 50 7.55 0.18 5.31
C ASP A 50 7.30 -1.25 4.87
N ASP A 51 8.02 -2.21 5.46
CA ASP A 51 7.86 -3.61 5.04
C ASP A 51 6.50 -4.15 5.41
N MET A 52 5.99 -3.80 6.58
CA MET A 52 4.65 -4.20 6.98
C MET A 52 3.60 -3.51 6.10
N MET A 53 3.79 -2.22 5.85
CA MET A 53 2.86 -1.47 5.01
C MET A 53 2.74 -2.12 3.64
N LEU A 54 3.88 -2.43 3.02
CA LEU A 54 3.87 -3.00 1.68
C LEU A 54 3.24 -4.38 1.67
N ARG A 55 3.53 -5.20 2.67
CA ARG A 55 2.95 -6.54 2.76
C ARG A 55 1.44 -6.48 2.88
N GLU A 56 0.93 -5.60 3.73
CA GLU A 56 -0.51 -5.48 3.91
C GLU A 56 -1.19 -4.87 2.71
N MET A 57 -0.54 -3.94 2.04
CA MET A 57 -1.08 -3.37 0.80
C MET A 57 -1.19 -4.45 -0.27
N LYS A 58 -0.19 -5.30 -0.39
CA LYS A 58 -0.25 -6.40 -1.35
C LYS A 58 -1.36 -7.39 -1.00
N ASN A 59 -1.56 -7.64 0.27
CA ASN A 59 -2.65 -8.52 0.71
C ASN A 59 -4.00 -7.94 0.32
N TYR A 60 -4.14 -6.63 0.44
CA TYR A 60 -5.39 -5.97 0.06
C TYR A 60 -5.76 -6.29 -1.38
N PHE A 61 -4.79 -6.16 -2.29
CA PHE A 61 -5.07 -6.39 -3.71
C PHE A 61 -5.20 -7.87 -4.03
N LYS A 62 -4.47 -8.71 -3.33
CA LYS A 62 -4.58 -10.15 -3.53
C LYS A 62 -5.97 -10.64 -3.15
N GLU A 63 -6.49 -10.18 -2.02
CA GLU A 63 -7.82 -10.58 -1.58
C GLU A 63 -8.90 -10.13 -2.54
N ASN A 64 -8.74 -8.92 -3.08
CA ASN A 64 -9.74 -8.36 -3.98
C ASN A 64 -9.67 -8.95 -5.39
N GLU A 65 -8.55 -9.56 -5.74
CA GLU A 65 -8.40 -10.20 -7.05
C GLU A 65 -9.15 -11.53 -7.14
N ASP A 66 -9.42 -12.14 -6.02
CA ASP A 66 -10.02 -13.48 -5.98
C ASP A 66 -11.53 -13.47 -6.14
N GLU A 67 -12.08 -12.38 -6.55
CA GLU A 67 -13.52 -12.25 -6.75
C GLU A 67 -14.03 -13.00 -7.99
#